data_5559d1fab1b0337421ca42443269522f
#
_entry.id   5559d1fab1b0337421ca42443269522f
#
_cell.length_a   1.000
_cell.length_b   1.000
_cell.length_c   1.000
_cell.angle_alpha   90.00
_cell.angle_beta   90.00
_cell.angle_gamma   90.00
#
_symmetry.space_group_name_H-M   'P 1'
#
loop_
_entity.id
_entity.type
_entity.pdbx_description
1 polymer ?
#
loop_
_entity_poly.entity_id
_entity_poly.type
_entity_poly.pdbx_seq_one_letter_code
_entity_poly.pdbx_strand_id
1 'polypeptide(L)'
;MKSVSNIQKITKAMKMVAASRLKPAQDKAIASRGMVTPFYKLLGDLPGAETAKTLMVPISSDKGLCGGINGNVVKVSNVLLETAKDKESEISMDVIGDKARGLMQRQVGELFANVLVDATKQPLTFGTA
;
A
#
# COMPACT_ATOMS: atom_id res chain seq x y z
N MET A 1 31.02 22.54 -10.32
CA MET A 1 31.21 22.11 -8.90
C MET A 1 30.14 22.66 -7.94
N LYS A 2 29.72 23.93 -7.97
CA LYS A 2 28.67 24.46 -7.08
C LYS A 2 27.32 23.70 -7.16
N SER A 3 26.88 23.28 -8.35
CA SER A 3 25.63 22.56 -8.57
C SER A 3 25.63 21.18 -7.87
N VAL A 4 26.71 20.42 -7.98
CA VAL A 4 26.83 19.10 -7.33
C VAL A 4 26.80 19.23 -5.80
N SER A 5 27.48 20.24 -5.25
CA SER A 5 27.47 20.51 -3.80
C SER A 5 26.06 20.86 -3.29
N ASN A 6 25.29 21.64 -4.07
CA ASN A 6 23.92 21.97 -3.72
C ASN A 6 23.01 20.73 -3.74
N ILE A 7 23.14 19.87 -4.75
CA ILE A 7 22.41 18.60 -4.83
C ILE A 7 22.74 17.70 -3.63
N GLN A 8 24.01 17.59 -3.24
CA GLN A 8 24.41 16.83 -2.05
C GLN A 8 23.75 17.36 -0.76
N LYS A 9 23.73 18.69 -0.58
CA LYS A 9 23.10 19.31 0.60
C LYS A 9 21.60 19.00 0.64
N ILE A 10 20.89 19.13 -0.49
CA ILE A 10 19.47 18.84 -0.61
C ILE A 10 19.21 17.36 -0.31
N THR A 11 19.96 16.45 -0.90
CA THR A 11 19.81 15.01 -0.68
C THR A 11 20.07 14.63 0.78
N LYS A 12 21.09 15.23 1.41
CA LYS A 12 21.39 15.02 2.83
C LYS A 12 20.24 15.50 3.72
N ALA A 13 19.67 16.67 3.45
CA ALA A 13 18.50 17.18 4.17
C ALA A 13 17.28 16.27 4.00
N MET A 14 16.99 15.81 2.78
CA MET A 14 15.91 14.87 2.52
C MET A 14 16.12 13.54 3.27
N LYS A 15 17.34 13.02 3.30
CA LYS A 15 17.68 11.81 4.06
C LYS A 15 17.42 11.99 5.56
N MET A 16 17.79 13.15 6.13
CA MET A 16 17.55 13.43 7.55
C MET A 16 16.06 13.50 7.89
N VAL A 17 15.27 14.19 7.05
CA VAL A 17 13.80 14.27 7.21
C VAL A 17 13.16 12.89 7.08
N ALA A 18 13.58 12.09 6.11
CA ALA A 18 13.08 10.72 5.94
C ALA A 18 13.43 9.85 7.16
N ALA A 19 14.66 9.93 7.68
CA ALA A 19 15.10 9.17 8.84
C ALA A 19 14.32 9.54 10.12
N SER A 20 14.03 10.82 10.33
CA SER A 20 13.25 11.27 11.49
C SER A 20 11.80 10.74 11.48
N ARG A 21 11.22 10.52 10.30
CA ARG A 21 9.88 9.95 10.13
C ARG A 21 9.86 8.42 10.16
N LEU A 22 10.96 7.80 9.74
CA LEU A 22 11.06 6.34 9.66
C LEU A 22 10.97 5.69 11.04
N LYS A 23 11.69 6.21 12.02
CA LYS A 23 11.76 5.61 13.37
C LYS A 23 10.37 5.48 14.04
N PRO A 24 9.56 6.55 14.13
CA PRO A 24 8.21 6.44 14.69
C PRO A 24 7.30 5.48 13.91
N ALA A 25 7.40 5.45 12.59
CA ALA A 25 6.62 4.53 11.75
C ALA A 25 7.02 3.07 11.99
N GLN A 26 8.32 2.81 12.11
CA GLN A 26 8.86 1.49 12.40
C GLN A 26 8.41 1.00 13.78
N ASP A 27 8.47 1.86 14.80
CA ASP A 27 8.06 1.51 16.17
C ASP A 27 6.57 1.16 16.22
N LYS A 28 5.72 1.91 15.51
CA LYS A 28 4.29 1.59 15.36
C LYS A 28 4.06 0.26 14.63
N ALA A 29 4.78 0.01 13.55
CA ALA A 29 4.67 -1.25 12.81
C ALA A 29 5.11 -2.45 13.67
N ILE A 30 6.14 -2.30 14.49
CA ILE A 30 6.59 -3.36 15.42
C ILE A 30 5.52 -3.58 16.51
N ALA A 31 4.98 -2.52 17.09
CA ALA A 31 3.94 -2.61 18.11
C ALA A 31 2.67 -3.31 17.59
N SER A 32 2.26 -3.04 16.34
CA SER A 32 1.07 -3.65 15.74
C SER A 32 1.21 -5.16 15.46
N ARG A 33 2.44 -5.69 15.35
CA ARG A 33 2.68 -7.13 15.15
C ARG A 33 2.14 -7.98 16.31
N GLY A 34 2.15 -7.44 17.52
CA GLY A 34 1.57 -8.12 18.70
C GLY A 34 0.10 -8.46 18.55
N MET A 35 -0.66 -7.65 17.80
CA MET A 35 -2.07 -7.90 17.50
C MET A 35 -2.23 -9.00 16.44
N VAL A 36 -1.40 -9.01 15.42
CA VAL A 36 -1.53 -9.92 14.27
C VAL A 36 -1.17 -11.37 14.64
N THR A 37 -0.16 -11.56 15.51
CA THR A 37 0.30 -12.90 15.91
C THR A 37 -0.78 -13.81 16.50
N PRO A 38 -1.67 -13.36 17.42
CA PRO A 38 -2.79 -14.14 17.91
C PRO A 38 -3.79 -14.54 16.80
N PHE A 39 -4.05 -13.66 15.84
CA PHE A 39 -4.94 -13.98 14.72
C PHE A 39 -4.36 -15.10 13.85
N TYR A 40 -3.08 -15.07 13.53
CA TYR A 40 -2.43 -16.16 12.81
C TYR A 40 -2.46 -17.47 13.58
N LYS A 41 -2.32 -17.44 14.91
CA LYS A 41 -2.42 -18.64 15.74
C LYS A 41 -3.84 -19.18 15.80
N LEU A 42 -4.86 -18.30 15.78
CA LEU A 42 -6.27 -18.69 15.86
C LEU A 42 -6.81 -19.22 14.53
N LEU A 43 -6.50 -18.53 13.44
CA LEU A 43 -7.05 -18.83 12.12
C LEU A 43 -6.19 -19.84 11.35
N GLY A 44 -4.91 -19.98 11.71
CA GLY A 44 -3.97 -20.84 10.99
C GLY A 44 -3.73 -20.39 9.56
N ASP A 45 -3.13 -21.27 8.79
CA ASP A 45 -2.92 -21.08 7.35
C ASP A 45 -4.09 -21.73 6.61
N LEU A 46 -5.24 -21.05 6.62
CA LEU A 46 -6.43 -21.56 5.96
C LEU A 46 -6.25 -21.49 4.44
N PRO A 47 -6.57 -22.59 3.73
CA PRO A 47 -6.56 -22.57 2.27
C PRO A 47 -7.55 -21.50 1.76
N GLY A 48 -7.17 -20.80 0.70
CA GLY A 48 -8.05 -19.82 0.08
C GLY A 48 -9.35 -20.47 -0.38
N ALA A 49 -10.48 -19.88 -0.01
CA ALA A 49 -11.79 -20.31 -0.49
C ALA A 49 -11.97 -19.82 -1.94
N GLU A 50 -12.56 -20.66 -2.80
CA GLU A 50 -13.07 -20.19 -4.08
C GLU A 50 -14.34 -19.40 -3.82
N THR A 51 -14.33 -18.14 -4.22
CA THR A 51 -15.44 -17.20 -3.98
C THR A 51 -15.96 -16.65 -5.29
N ALA A 52 -17.27 -16.48 -5.38
CA ALA A 52 -17.91 -15.83 -6.53
C ALA A 52 -17.58 -14.32 -6.60
N LYS A 53 -17.21 -13.71 -5.46
CA LYS A 53 -16.86 -12.29 -5.36
C LYS A 53 -15.53 -12.13 -4.65
N THR A 54 -14.64 -11.34 -5.25
CA THR A 54 -13.31 -11.07 -4.71
C THR A 54 -13.13 -9.56 -4.52
N LEU A 55 -12.84 -9.15 -3.29
CA LEU A 55 -12.40 -7.79 -3.00
C LEU A 55 -10.87 -7.75 -2.97
N MET A 56 -10.28 -6.93 -3.81
CA MET A 56 -8.85 -6.69 -3.82
C MET A 56 -8.54 -5.34 -3.16
N VAL A 57 -7.57 -5.33 -2.24
CA VAL A 57 -7.17 -4.10 -1.53
C VAL A 57 -5.69 -3.79 -1.79
N PRO A 58 -5.35 -3.11 -2.91
CA PRO A 58 -3.98 -2.65 -3.16
C PRO A 58 -3.63 -1.50 -2.22
N ILE A 59 -2.54 -1.66 -1.47
CA ILE A 59 -2.05 -0.64 -0.52
C ILE A 59 -0.76 -0.04 -1.06
N SER A 60 -0.80 1.24 -1.37
CA SER A 60 0.34 2.02 -1.84
C SER A 60 0.58 3.27 -1.01
N SER A 61 1.60 4.04 -1.35
CA SER A 61 1.81 5.34 -0.72
C SER A 61 1.04 6.47 -1.42
N ASP A 62 0.76 7.54 -0.69
CA ASP A 62 0.22 8.78 -1.27
C ASP A 62 1.32 9.60 -1.94
N LYS A 63 2.57 9.45 -1.51
CA LYS A 63 3.71 10.24 -1.98
C LYS A 63 4.72 9.38 -2.72
N GLY A 64 5.50 10.02 -3.59
CA GLY A 64 6.60 9.37 -4.31
C GLY A 64 7.86 9.24 -3.46
N LEU A 65 9.00 8.96 -4.14
CA LEU A 65 10.33 8.80 -3.55
C LEU A 65 10.43 7.60 -2.57
N CYS A 66 9.63 6.57 -2.80
CA CYS A 66 9.58 5.33 -2.01
C CYS A 66 10.16 4.12 -2.76
N GLY A 67 11.06 4.36 -3.74
CA GLY A 67 11.61 3.31 -4.59
C GLY A 67 10.57 2.67 -5.49
N GLY A 68 10.70 1.37 -5.73
CA GLY A 68 9.82 0.61 -6.64
C GLY A 68 8.52 0.08 -6.02
N ILE A 69 8.22 0.37 -4.74
CA ILE A 69 7.12 -0.27 -4.04
C ILE A 69 5.76 -0.07 -4.73
N ASN A 70 5.45 1.16 -5.15
CA ASN A 70 4.17 1.46 -5.79
C ASN A 70 4.02 0.74 -7.14
N GLY A 71 5.10 0.71 -7.93
CA GLY A 71 5.11 -0.06 -9.19
C GLY A 71 4.96 -1.56 -8.96
N ASN A 72 5.58 -2.10 -7.91
CA ASN A 72 5.45 -3.51 -7.56
C ASN A 72 4.03 -3.85 -7.07
N VAL A 73 3.41 -3.00 -6.26
CA VAL A 73 2.00 -3.17 -5.86
C VAL A 73 1.11 -3.28 -7.10
N VAL A 74 1.25 -2.36 -8.05
CA VAL A 74 0.46 -2.38 -9.29
C VAL A 74 0.71 -3.65 -10.12
N LYS A 75 1.97 -4.06 -10.29
CA LYS A 75 2.32 -5.28 -11.02
C LYS A 75 1.69 -6.53 -10.40
N VAL A 76 1.81 -6.68 -9.08
CA VAL A 76 1.22 -7.82 -8.35
C VAL A 76 -0.30 -7.77 -8.44
N SER A 77 -0.91 -6.60 -8.28
CA SER A 77 -2.36 -6.44 -8.42
C SER A 77 -2.85 -6.86 -9.81
N ASN A 78 -2.15 -6.48 -10.87
CA ASN A 78 -2.52 -6.87 -12.24
C ASN A 78 -2.43 -8.39 -12.45
N VAL A 79 -1.39 -9.05 -11.93
CA VAL A 79 -1.27 -10.51 -12.00
C VAL A 79 -2.41 -11.19 -11.24
N LEU A 80 -2.75 -10.71 -10.05
CA LEU A 80 -3.86 -11.25 -9.28
C LEU A 80 -5.21 -11.02 -9.96
N LEU A 81 -5.39 -9.87 -10.62
CA LEU A 81 -6.60 -9.58 -11.42
C LEU A 81 -6.76 -10.55 -12.58
N GLU A 82 -5.70 -10.84 -13.33
CA GLU A 82 -5.74 -11.84 -14.40
C GLU A 82 -6.12 -13.22 -13.85
N THR A 83 -5.47 -13.65 -12.75
CA THR A 83 -5.78 -14.94 -12.11
C THR A 83 -7.23 -15.01 -11.61
N ALA A 84 -7.78 -13.91 -11.12
CA ALA A 84 -9.17 -13.87 -10.62
C ALA A 84 -10.19 -13.84 -11.77
N LYS A 85 -9.86 -13.21 -12.90
CA LYS A 85 -10.69 -13.25 -14.13
C LYS A 85 -10.78 -14.66 -14.70
N ASP A 86 -9.70 -15.41 -14.68
CA ASP A 86 -9.68 -16.81 -15.13
C ASP A 86 -10.63 -17.72 -14.30
N LYS A 87 -10.94 -17.30 -13.07
CA LYS A 87 -11.88 -18.00 -12.17
C LYS A 87 -13.33 -17.50 -12.24
N GLU A 88 -13.65 -16.64 -13.19
CA GLU A 88 -14.99 -16.05 -13.37
C GLU A 88 -15.53 -15.33 -12.12
N SER A 89 -14.65 -14.86 -11.24
CA SER A 89 -15.03 -14.13 -10.02
C SER A 89 -15.40 -12.68 -10.36
N GLU A 90 -16.48 -12.19 -9.76
CA GLU A 90 -16.78 -10.74 -9.75
C GLU A 90 -15.74 -10.02 -8.89
N ILE A 91 -15.00 -9.06 -9.47
CA ILE A 91 -13.89 -8.37 -8.81
C ILE A 91 -14.28 -6.94 -8.51
N SER A 92 -14.04 -6.51 -7.28
CA SER A 92 -14.07 -5.11 -6.86
C SER A 92 -12.75 -4.72 -6.18
N MET A 93 -12.43 -3.43 -6.17
CA MET A 93 -11.17 -2.94 -5.62
C MET A 93 -11.39 -1.76 -4.67
N ASP A 94 -10.79 -1.84 -3.48
CA ASP A 94 -10.63 -0.71 -2.57
C ASP A 94 -9.17 -0.25 -2.57
N VAL A 95 -8.88 0.84 -3.28
CA VAL A 95 -7.51 1.31 -3.50
C VAL A 95 -7.08 2.24 -2.39
N ILE A 96 -6.03 1.88 -1.66
CA ILE A 96 -5.42 2.73 -0.63
C ILE A 96 -4.12 3.34 -1.16
N GLY A 97 -4.08 4.67 -1.18
CA GLY A 97 -2.93 5.46 -1.61
C GLY A 97 -3.05 6.01 -3.04
N ASP A 98 -2.67 7.27 -3.17
CA ASP A 98 -2.80 8.03 -4.43
C ASP A 98 -1.95 7.45 -5.57
N LYS A 99 -0.81 6.82 -5.26
CA LYS A 99 0.10 6.32 -6.30
C LYS A 99 -0.44 5.09 -7.02
N ALA A 100 -1.03 4.12 -6.30
CA ALA A 100 -1.71 3.00 -6.97
C ALA A 100 -2.93 3.49 -7.75
N ARG A 101 -3.75 4.38 -7.17
CA ARG A 101 -4.87 5.00 -7.86
C ARG A 101 -4.44 5.58 -9.21
N GLY A 102 -3.45 6.47 -9.22
CA GLY A 102 -3.00 7.14 -10.44
C GLY A 102 -2.45 6.19 -11.51
N LEU A 103 -1.80 5.09 -11.09
CA LEU A 103 -1.22 4.11 -12.01
C LEU A 103 -2.27 3.13 -12.58
N MET A 104 -3.28 2.77 -11.80
CA MET A 104 -4.26 1.73 -12.15
C MET A 104 -5.56 2.30 -12.74
N GLN A 105 -5.90 3.56 -12.45
CA GLN A 105 -7.18 4.17 -12.82
C GLN A 105 -7.49 4.11 -14.32
N ARG A 106 -6.48 4.22 -15.18
CA ARG A 106 -6.68 4.17 -16.65
C ARG A 106 -6.96 2.77 -17.18
N GLN A 107 -6.52 1.74 -16.48
CA GLN A 107 -6.61 0.35 -16.92
C GLN A 107 -7.79 -0.39 -16.29
N VAL A 108 -8.04 -0.16 -15.02
CA VAL A 108 -9.01 -0.91 -14.22
C VAL A 108 -9.84 -0.02 -13.30
N GLY A 109 -9.98 1.25 -13.63
CA GLY A 109 -10.72 2.22 -12.80
C GLY A 109 -12.20 1.87 -12.61
N GLU A 110 -12.80 1.12 -13.53
CA GLU A 110 -14.17 0.61 -13.41
C GLU A 110 -14.35 -0.39 -12.26
N LEU A 111 -13.27 -1.04 -11.83
CA LEU A 111 -13.30 -1.98 -10.72
C LEU A 111 -13.18 -1.29 -9.34
N PHE A 112 -12.92 0.02 -9.31
CA PHE A 112 -12.73 0.75 -8.07
C PHE A 112 -14.08 0.97 -7.38
N ALA A 113 -14.29 0.28 -6.25
CA ALA A 113 -15.43 0.52 -5.37
C ALA A 113 -15.15 1.74 -4.47
N ASN A 114 -13.98 1.78 -3.86
CA ASN A 114 -13.56 2.89 -3.02
C ASN A 114 -12.10 3.28 -3.29
N VAL A 115 -11.79 4.55 -3.00
CA VAL A 115 -10.42 5.07 -3.07
C VAL A 115 -10.12 5.86 -1.80
N LEU A 116 -9.12 5.41 -1.05
CA LEU A 116 -8.67 6.04 0.18
C LEU A 116 -7.32 6.72 -0.08
N VAL A 117 -7.28 8.04 0.02
CA VAL A 117 -6.06 8.83 -0.10
C VAL A 117 -5.78 9.61 1.18
N ASP A 118 -4.51 9.91 1.42
CA ASP A 118 -4.10 10.68 2.59
C ASP A 118 -4.49 10.06 3.96
N ALA A 119 -4.76 8.75 3.99
CA ALA A 119 -5.16 8.03 5.20
C ALA A 119 -4.19 8.20 6.38
N THR A 120 -2.92 8.48 6.09
CA THR A 120 -1.87 8.68 7.10
C THR A 120 -1.65 10.13 7.52
N LYS A 121 -2.45 11.08 7.05
CA LYS A 121 -2.35 12.50 7.48
C LYS A 121 -2.70 12.67 8.95
N GLN A 122 -3.63 11.88 9.45
CA GLN A 122 -4.00 11.84 10.86
C GLN A 122 -3.52 10.53 11.50
N PRO A 123 -3.33 10.50 12.83
CA PRO A 123 -3.04 9.24 13.52
C PRO A 123 -4.15 8.23 13.25
N LEU A 124 -3.76 7.05 12.74
CA LEU A 124 -4.71 5.95 12.55
C LEU A 124 -5.15 5.43 13.90
N THR A 125 -6.45 5.43 14.14
CA THR A 125 -7.13 4.86 15.31
C THR A 125 -8.24 3.95 14.82
N PHE A 126 -8.81 3.14 15.71
CA PHE A 126 -9.99 2.32 15.37
C PHE A 126 -11.17 3.15 14.87
N GLY A 127 -11.29 4.40 15.30
CA GLY A 127 -12.36 5.30 14.85
C GLY A 127 -12.09 5.95 13.49
N THR A 128 -10.89 5.79 12.92
CA THR A 128 -10.55 6.30 11.58
C THR A 128 -10.60 5.22 10.51
N ALA A 129 -10.69 3.96 10.89
CA ALA A 129 -10.89 2.81 10.00
C ALA A 129 -12.37 2.55 9.77
#